data_21b557b85e6e7ca107b947ba3b5810c9
#
_entry.id   21b557b85e6e7ca107b947ba3b5810c9
#
_cell.length_a   1.000
_cell.length_b   1.000
_cell.length_c   1.000
_cell.angle_alpha   90.00
_cell.angle_beta   90.00
_cell.angle_gamma   90.00
#
_symmetry.space_group_name_H-M   'P 1'
#
loop_
_entity.id
_entity.type
_entity.pdbx_description
1 polymer ?
#
loop_
_entity_poly.entity_id
_entity_poly.type
_entity_poly.pdbx_seq_one_letter_code
_entity_poly.pdbx_strand_id
1 'polypeptide(L)'
;MDEAAILARTRAYVLDTFLYMRPGFSLGDSDRLLQRGVIDSMGVMELIGFLRSEFGVTVADEDITEQNLGTLADIARYVTSKRRNGGSPARD
;
A
#
# COMPACT_ATOMS: atom_id res chain seq x y z
N MET A 1 4.22 -2.91 14.93
CA MET A 1 3.81 -1.72 14.17
C MET A 1 2.31 -1.81 13.93
N ASP A 2 1.58 -0.79 14.33
CA ASP A 2 0.12 -0.83 14.20
C ASP A 2 -0.32 -0.29 12.84
N GLU A 3 -1.62 -0.35 12.60
CA GLU A 3 -2.17 0.05 11.31
C GLU A 3 -1.91 1.52 11.01
N ALA A 4 -1.95 2.37 12.03
CA ALA A 4 -1.69 3.80 11.83
C ALA A 4 -0.24 4.04 11.40
N ALA A 5 0.69 3.30 11.95
CA ALA A 5 2.09 3.42 11.56
C ALA A 5 2.31 2.90 10.15
N ILE A 6 1.64 1.83 9.78
CA ILE A 6 1.72 1.30 8.42
C ILE A 6 1.15 2.31 7.43
N LEU A 7 0.03 2.93 7.79
CA LEU A 7 -0.57 3.96 6.95
C LEU A 7 0.39 5.12 6.74
N ALA A 8 1.03 5.59 7.82
CA ALA A 8 1.95 6.72 7.72
C ALA A 8 3.16 6.38 6.85
N ARG A 9 3.71 5.19 7.00
CA ARG A 9 4.83 4.75 6.20
C ARG A 9 4.47 4.62 4.73
N THR A 10 3.30 4.07 4.46
CA THR A 10 2.83 3.91 3.09
C THR A 10 2.57 5.27 2.45
N ARG A 11 1.99 6.20 3.21
CA ARG A 11 1.76 7.55 2.71
C ARG A 11 3.08 8.21 2.34
N ALA A 12 4.08 8.11 3.20
CA ALA A 12 5.39 8.71 2.93
C ALA A 12 6.01 8.13 1.66
N TYR A 13 5.90 6.82 1.49
CA TYR A 13 6.42 6.16 0.30
C TYR A 13 5.74 6.68 -0.96
N VAL A 14 4.40 6.77 -0.92
CA VAL A 14 3.65 7.22 -2.10
C VAL A 14 3.99 8.67 -2.43
N LEU A 15 4.07 9.52 -1.43
CA LEU A 15 4.42 10.92 -1.66
C LEU A 15 5.81 11.06 -2.26
N ASP A 16 6.77 10.31 -1.73
CA ASP A 16 8.14 10.41 -2.20
C ASP A 16 8.35 9.78 -3.57
N THR A 17 7.64 8.71 -3.85
CA THR A 17 7.87 7.94 -5.07
C THR A 17 7.04 8.42 -6.24
N PHE A 18 5.79 8.79 -5.99
CA PHE A 18 4.85 9.07 -7.07
C PHE A 18 4.41 10.52 -7.13
N LEU A 19 4.51 11.27 -6.04
CA LEU A 19 4.00 12.64 -6.00
C LEU A 19 5.09 13.67 -5.76
N TYR A 20 6.36 13.27 -5.85
CA TYR A 20 7.45 14.21 -5.60
C TYR A 20 7.47 15.35 -6.61
N MET A 21 6.92 15.14 -7.81
CA MET A 21 6.83 16.19 -8.83
C MET A 21 5.54 16.99 -8.74
N ARG A 22 4.70 16.69 -7.74
CA ARG A 22 3.42 17.36 -7.57
C ARG A 22 3.26 17.76 -6.10
N PRO A 23 4.11 18.66 -5.59
CA PRO A 23 4.14 18.95 -4.16
C PRO A 23 2.84 19.55 -3.60
N GLY A 24 2.01 20.13 -4.45
CA GLY A 24 0.74 20.66 -4.00
C GLY A 24 -0.39 19.66 -4.00
N PHE A 25 -0.12 18.43 -4.37
CA PHE A 25 -1.18 17.42 -4.44
C PHE A 25 -1.61 17.02 -3.03
N SER A 26 -2.91 17.09 -2.78
CA SER A 26 -3.47 16.71 -1.49
C SER A 26 -4.02 15.30 -1.58
N LEU A 27 -3.42 14.38 -0.82
CA LEU A 27 -3.80 12.97 -0.86
C LEU A 27 -4.42 12.56 0.46
N GLY A 28 -5.70 12.21 0.41
CA GLY A 28 -6.41 11.71 1.58
C GLY A 28 -6.28 10.21 1.70
N ASP A 29 -6.56 9.70 2.90
CA ASP A 29 -6.44 8.26 3.17
C ASP A 29 -7.40 7.44 2.33
N SER A 30 -8.53 8.01 1.96
CA SER A 30 -9.57 7.30 1.21
C SER A 30 -9.61 7.68 -0.27
N ASP A 31 -8.61 8.42 -0.74
CA ASP A 31 -8.57 8.78 -2.16
C ASP A 31 -8.16 7.57 -3.00
N ARG A 32 -8.85 7.39 -4.13
CA ARG A 32 -8.59 6.27 -5.01
C ARG A 32 -7.32 6.55 -5.81
N LEU A 33 -6.28 5.79 -5.56
CA LEU A 33 -4.95 6.08 -6.10
C LEU A 33 -4.92 6.03 -7.63
N LEU A 34 -5.51 5.00 -8.21
CA LEU A 34 -5.52 4.87 -9.68
C LEU A 34 -6.41 5.94 -10.32
N GLN A 35 -7.57 6.18 -9.75
CA GLN A 35 -8.53 7.11 -10.33
C GLN A 35 -8.03 8.54 -10.26
N ARG A 36 -7.31 8.89 -9.20
CA ARG A 36 -6.76 10.23 -9.08
C ARG A 36 -5.44 10.39 -9.81
N GLY A 37 -4.96 9.33 -10.45
CA GLY A 37 -3.72 9.40 -11.18
C GLY A 37 -2.48 9.47 -10.31
N VAL A 38 -2.58 9.03 -9.07
CA VAL A 38 -1.43 9.01 -8.17
C VAL A 38 -0.47 7.91 -8.62
N ILE A 39 -1.01 6.73 -8.93
CA ILE A 39 -0.21 5.63 -9.43
C ILE A 39 -0.92 5.04 -10.66
N ASP A 40 -0.15 4.37 -11.50
CA ASP A 40 -0.69 3.61 -12.62
C ASP A 40 -0.45 2.13 -12.39
N SER A 41 -0.75 1.31 -13.40
CA SER A 41 -0.62 -0.14 -13.26
C SER A 41 0.80 -0.56 -12.92
N MET A 42 1.79 0.10 -13.49
CA MET A 42 3.17 -0.22 -13.19
C MET A 42 3.53 0.23 -11.78
N GLY A 43 2.97 1.36 -11.35
CA GLY A 43 3.18 1.84 -10.01
C GLY A 43 2.63 0.89 -8.96
N VAL A 44 1.54 0.18 -9.29
CA VAL A 44 1.01 -0.82 -8.39
C VAL A 44 2.05 -1.91 -8.10
N MET A 45 2.78 -2.34 -9.13
CA MET A 45 3.81 -3.35 -8.94
C MET A 45 4.95 -2.84 -8.07
N GLU A 46 5.31 -1.57 -8.21
CA GLU A 46 6.32 -0.97 -7.35
C GLU A 46 5.83 -0.89 -5.91
N LEU A 47 4.57 -0.55 -5.73
CA LEU A 47 3.97 -0.50 -4.40
C LEU A 47 4.02 -1.88 -3.75
N ILE A 48 3.71 -2.93 -4.50
CA ILE A 48 3.75 -4.29 -3.98
C ILE A 48 5.16 -4.65 -3.53
N GLY A 49 6.16 -4.24 -4.30
CA GLY A 49 7.55 -4.44 -3.90
C GLY A 49 7.90 -3.71 -2.62
N PHE A 50 7.38 -2.49 -2.46
CA PHE A 50 7.58 -1.73 -1.23
C PHE A 50 6.97 -2.46 -0.03
N LEU A 51 5.75 -2.98 -0.19
CA LEU A 51 5.07 -3.67 0.92
C LEU A 51 5.86 -4.89 1.37
N ARG A 52 6.47 -5.58 0.43
CA ARG A 52 7.30 -6.73 0.76
C ARG A 52 8.58 -6.31 1.47
N SER A 53 9.24 -5.30 0.92
CA SER A 53 10.51 -4.84 1.44
C SER A 53 10.37 -4.20 2.80
N GLU A 54 9.33 -3.40 2.99
CA GLU A 54 9.17 -2.62 4.21
C GLU A 54 8.47 -3.40 5.31
N PHE A 55 7.47 -4.18 4.96
CA PHE A 55 6.60 -4.83 5.95
C PHE A 55 6.69 -6.35 5.92
N GLY A 56 7.41 -6.91 4.99
CA GLY A 56 7.51 -8.35 4.87
C GLY A 56 6.25 -9.02 4.36
N VAL A 57 5.39 -8.27 3.69
CA VAL A 57 4.10 -8.80 3.21
C VAL A 57 4.21 -9.09 1.72
N THR A 58 3.93 -10.34 1.36
CA THR A 58 3.87 -10.76 -0.04
C THR A 58 2.41 -10.70 -0.47
N VAL A 59 2.14 -9.91 -1.50
CA VAL A 59 0.78 -9.75 -2.02
C VAL A 59 0.56 -10.82 -3.08
N ALA A 60 -0.40 -11.71 -2.85
CA ALA A 60 -0.72 -12.73 -3.83
C ALA A 60 -1.43 -12.09 -5.02
N ASP A 61 -1.31 -12.73 -6.19
CA ASP A 61 -1.91 -12.18 -7.40
C ASP A 61 -3.42 -11.94 -7.23
N GLU A 62 -4.11 -12.85 -6.60
CA GLU A 62 -5.56 -12.71 -6.42
C GLU A 62 -5.92 -11.61 -5.44
N ASP A 63 -4.96 -11.13 -4.67
CA ASP A 63 -5.19 -10.04 -3.72
C ASP A 63 -4.95 -8.66 -4.34
N ILE A 64 -4.50 -8.59 -5.58
CA ILE A 64 -4.24 -7.32 -6.24
C ILE A 64 -5.58 -6.77 -6.75
N THR A 65 -6.29 -6.12 -5.85
CA THR A 65 -7.63 -5.60 -6.13
C THR A 65 -7.76 -4.18 -5.61
N GLU A 66 -8.75 -3.46 -6.13
CA GLU A 66 -9.09 -2.14 -5.61
C GLU A 66 -9.47 -2.20 -4.14
N GLN A 67 -10.09 -3.29 -3.74
CA GLN A 67 -10.53 -3.46 -2.37
C GLN A 67 -9.37 -3.51 -1.40
N ASN A 68 -8.27 -4.10 -1.82
CA ASN A 68 -7.10 -4.25 -0.96
C ASN A 68 -6.08 -3.14 -1.12
N LEU A 69 -5.95 -2.60 -2.33
CA LEU A 69 -4.84 -1.70 -2.65
C LEU A 69 -5.30 -0.37 -3.25
N GLY A 70 -6.59 -0.10 -3.23
CA GLY A 70 -7.12 1.07 -3.94
C GLY A 70 -6.88 2.40 -3.25
N THR A 71 -6.74 2.41 -1.93
CA THR A 71 -6.52 3.63 -1.15
C THR A 71 -5.45 3.36 -0.11
N LEU A 72 -4.90 4.42 0.47
CA LEU A 72 -3.92 4.24 1.56
C LEU A 72 -4.54 3.49 2.73
N ALA A 73 -5.79 3.81 3.06
CA ALA A 73 -6.47 3.13 4.17
C ALA A 73 -6.65 1.64 3.88
N ASP A 74 -7.02 1.31 2.64
CA ASP A 74 -7.18 -0.09 2.25
C ASP A 74 -5.86 -0.85 2.36
N ILE A 75 -4.78 -0.24 1.88
CA ILE A 75 -3.45 -0.85 1.93
C ILE A 75 -3.05 -1.11 3.38
N ALA A 76 -3.24 -0.13 4.24
CA ALA A 76 -2.85 -0.29 5.64
C ALA A 76 -3.64 -1.42 6.30
N ARG A 77 -4.93 -1.50 6.00
CA ARG A 77 -5.77 -2.57 6.54
C ARG A 77 -5.32 -3.93 6.01
N TYR A 78 -5.05 -4.01 4.71
CA TYR A 78 -4.60 -5.26 4.10
C TYR A 78 -3.27 -5.72 4.72
N VAL A 79 -2.31 -4.82 4.83
CA VAL A 79 -0.99 -5.14 5.39
C VAL A 79 -1.13 -5.59 6.83
N THR A 80 -1.93 -4.88 7.62
CA THR A 80 -2.14 -5.24 9.01
C THR A 80 -2.72 -6.63 9.13
N SER A 81 -3.71 -6.94 8.30
CA SER A 81 -4.35 -8.24 8.30
C SER A 81 -3.36 -9.34 7.92
N LYS A 82 -2.56 -9.12 6.90
CA LYS A 82 -1.59 -10.13 6.46
C LYS A 82 -0.52 -10.36 7.51
N ARG A 83 -0.04 -9.29 8.15
CA ARG A 83 0.98 -9.46 9.19
C ARG A 83 0.43 -10.21 10.39
N ARG A 84 -0.84 -9.97 10.71
CA ARG A 84 -1.47 -10.63 11.84
C ARG A 84 -1.72 -12.11 11.56
N ASN A 85 -2.21 -12.42 10.36
CA ASN A 85 -2.59 -13.77 10.00
C ASN A 85 -1.47 -14.54 9.34
N GLY A 86 -0.72 -13.89 8.51
CA GLY A 86 0.29 -14.52 7.70
C GLY A 86 1.68 -14.41 8.27
N GLY A 87 1.78 -13.88 9.48
CA GLY A 87 3.08 -13.73 10.10
C GLY A 87 3.73 -15.05 10.39
N SER A 88 3.01 -16.12 10.17
CA SER A 88 3.53 -17.45 10.42
C SER A 88 3.61 -18.20 9.10
N PRO A 89 4.68 -18.01 8.36
CA PRO A 89 4.81 -18.66 7.06
C PRO A 89 4.83 -20.17 7.17
N ALA A 90 5.17 -20.68 8.30
CA ALA A 90 5.27 -22.11 8.46
C ALA A 90 3.94 -22.81 8.32
N ARG A 91 2.88 -22.07 8.47
CA ARG A 91 1.58 -22.71 8.40
C ARG A 91 1.16 -22.98 6.99
N ASP A 92 1.86 -22.58 6.05
CA ASP A 92 1.48 -22.84 4.68
C ASP A 92 1.59 -24.25 4.27
#